data_4f6668975b353f7212ba1f07c5c2a286
#
_entry.id   4f6668975b353f7212ba1f07c5c2a286
#
_cell.length_a   1.000
_cell.length_b   1.000
_cell.length_c   1.000
_cell.angle_alpha   90.00
_cell.angle_beta   90.00
_cell.angle_gamma   90.00
#
_symmetry.space_group_name_H-M   'P 1'
#
loop_
_entity.id
_entity.type
_entity.pdbx_description
1 polymer ?
#
loop_
_entity_poly.entity_id
_entity_poly.type
_entity_poly.pdbx_seq_one_letter_code
_entity_poly.pdbx_strand_id
1 'polypeptide(L)' 'MSHILQPKHTKLSEKEAEELLRKINVSRAQIPKILMNDPALPEGCEVGNLIKIERRSEEKTSIYYRVVV' A
#
# COMPACT_ATOMS: atom_id res chain seq x y z
N MET A 1 -0.41 20.96 -19.75
CA MET A 1 0.57 20.30 -18.90
C MET A 1 -0.01 19.00 -18.36
N SER A 2 0.58 17.92 -18.72
CA SER A 2 0.08 16.63 -18.28
C SER A 2 0.60 16.33 -16.88
N HIS A 3 -0.31 16.07 -16.00
CA HIS A 3 0.05 15.60 -14.66
C HIS A 3 -0.09 14.10 -14.66
N ILE A 4 1.01 13.43 -14.72
CA ILE A 4 0.98 12.00 -14.54
C ILE A 4 0.92 11.77 -13.04
N LEU A 5 -0.28 11.49 -12.57
CA LEU A 5 -0.50 11.21 -11.16
C LEU A 5 -0.18 9.75 -10.91
N GLN A 6 1.09 9.48 -10.71
CA GLN A 6 1.49 8.12 -10.39
C GLN A 6 1.14 7.80 -8.93
N PRO A 7 0.59 6.63 -8.69
CA PRO A 7 0.32 6.21 -7.31
C PRO A 7 1.61 6.13 -6.52
N LYS A 8 1.59 6.69 -5.33
CA LYS A 8 2.75 6.63 -4.46
C LYS A 8 2.66 5.38 -3.60
N HIS A 9 3.65 4.52 -3.70
CA HIS A 9 3.73 3.29 -2.92
C HIS A 9 4.70 3.48 -1.76
N THR A 10 4.23 3.24 -0.56
CA THR A 10 5.03 3.40 0.65
C THR A 10 4.97 2.12 1.47
N LYS A 11 6.15 1.63 1.87
CA LYS A 11 6.23 0.46 2.74
C LYS A 11 5.89 0.89 4.17
N LEU A 12 4.98 0.18 4.82
CA LEU A 12 4.65 0.40 6.21
C LEU A 12 5.54 -0.50 7.10
N SER A 13 5.92 0.02 8.26
CA SER A 13 6.62 -0.80 9.24
C SER A 13 5.63 -1.81 9.85
N GLU A 14 6.17 -2.84 10.51
CA GLU A 14 5.32 -3.83 11.16
C GLU A 14 4.36 -3.19 12.17
N LYS A 15 4.89 -2.23 12.93
CA LYS A 15 4.09 -1.53 13.92
C LYS A 15 2.97 -0.73 13.27
N GLU A 16 3.29 0.01 12.21
CA GLU A 16 2.30 0.77 11.48
C GLU A 16 1.26 -0.14 10.85
N ALA A 17 1.70 -1.28 10.31
CA ALA A 17 0.80 -2.24 9.71
C ALA A 17 -0.17 -2.82 10.74
N GLU A 18 0.33 -3.18 11.91
CA GLU A 18 -0.52 -3.71 12.98
C GLU A 18 -1.53 -2.68 13.45
N GLU A 19 -1.10 -1.45 13.65
CA GLU A 19 -1.98 -0.37 14.06
C GLU A 19 -3.08 -0.13 13.03
N LEU A 20 -2.69 -0.15 11.75
CA LEU A 20 -3.65 0.03 10.67
C LEU A 20 -4.70 -1.07 10.66
N LEU A 21 -4.26 -2.33 10.71
CA LEU A 21 -5.18 -3.46 10.68
C LEU A 21 -6.15 -3.43 11.85
N ARG A 22 -5.67 -3.02 13.00
CA ARG A 22 -6.51 -2.87 14.18
C ARG A 22 -7.51 -1.73 14.00
N LYS A 23 -7.04 -0.62 13.43
CA LYS A 23 -7.89 0.56 13.22
C LYS A 23 -9.04 0.28 12.26
N ILE A 24 -8.76 -0.42 11.17
CA ILE A 24 -9.79 -0.74 10.18
C ILE A 24 -10.49 -2.07 10.45
N ASN A 25 -10.05 -2.76 11.50
CA ASN A 25 -10.66 -4.01 11.95
C ASN A 25 -10.70 -5.11 10.88
N VAL A 26 -9.58 -5.30 10.19
CA VAL A 26 -9.42 -6.36 9.20
C VAL A 26 -8.12 -7.12 9.45
N SER A 27 -8.03 -8.33 8.92
CA SER A 27 -6.81 -9.11 8.99
C SER A 27 -6.03 -8.99 7.68
N ARG A 28 -4.76 -9.39 7.70
CA ARG A 28 -3.94 -9.38 6.50
C ARG A 28 -4.55 -10.22 5.37
N ALA A 29 -5.24 -11.29 5.73
CA ALA A 29 -5.88 -12.15 4.74
C ALA A 29 -6.99 -11.44 3.97
N GLN A 30 -7.53 -10.37 4.51
CA GLN A 30 -8.59 -9.60 3.88
C GLN A 30 -8.04 -8.46 3.00
N ILE A 31 -6.75 -8.16 3.12
CA ILE A 31 -6.12 -7.11 2.32
C ILE A 31 -5.79 -7.67 0.93
N PRO A 32 -6.06 -6.92 -0.15
CA PRO A 32 -5.64 -7.34 -1.48
C PRO A 32 -4.13 -7.59 -1.54
N LYS A 33 -3.72 -8.48 -2.40
CA LYS A 33 -2.32 -8.90 -2.47
C LYS A 33 -1.60 -8.24 -3.63
N ILE A 34 -0.30 -8.01 -3.44
CA ILE A 34 0.57 -7.51 -4.50
C ILE A 34 1.80 -8.42 -4.56
N LEU A 35 2.23 -8.75 -5.78
CA LEU A 35 3.36 -9.65 -5.95
C LEU A 35 4.67 -8.98 -5.58
N MET A 36 5.57 -9.75 -4.99
CA MET A 36 6.88 -9.26 -4.56
C MET A 36 7.70 -8.69 -5.72
N ASN A 37 7.54 -9.22 -6.92
CA ASN A 37 8.26 -8.77 -8.10
C ASN A 37 7.54 -7.66 -8.88
N ASP A 38 6.52 -7.07 -8.31
CA ASP A 38 5.82 -5.96 -8.96
C ASP A 38 6.74 -4.75 -9.04
N PRO A 39 6.95 -4.17 -10.23
CA PRO A 39 7.86 -3.04 -10.38
C PRO A 39 7.41 -1.78 -9.64
N ALA A 40 6.15 -1.70 -9.25
CA ALA A 40 5.65 -0.57 -8.49
C ALA A 40 6.04 -0.61 -7.02
N LEU A 41 6.53 -1.74 -6.52
CA LEU A 41 6.90 -1.85 -5.12
C LEU A 41 8.17 -1.06 -4.80
N PRO A 42 8.21 -0.39 -3.63
CA PRO A 42 9.43 0.26 -3.16
C PRO A 42 10.54 -0.77 -2.91
N GLU A 43 11.78 -0.33 -2.94
CA GLU A 43 12.89 -1.20 -2.59
C GLU A 43 12.84 -1.60 -1.12
N GLY A 44 13.32 -2.78 -0.84
CA GLY A 44 13.37 -3.28 0.53
C GLY A 44 12.08 -3.90 1.04
N CYS A 45 11.10 -4.11 0.16
CA CYS A 45 9.87 -4.78 0.54
C CYS A 45 10.09 -6.28 0.67
N GLU A 46 9.41 -6.88 1.64
CA GLU A 46 9.46 -8.32 1.87
C GLU A 46 8.04 -8.88 1.91
N VAL A 47 7.94 -10.19 1.71
CA VAL A 47 6.66 -10.88 1.81
C VAL A 47 6.06 -10.64 3.20
N GLY A 48 4.80 -10.29 3.22
CA GLY A 48 4.08 -10.00 4.46
C GLY A 48 4.02 -8.52 4.81
N ASN A 49 4.81 -7.68 4.15
CA ASN A 49 4.75 -6.24 4.39
C ASN A 49 3.46 -5.65 3.84
N LEU A 50 2.99 -4.61 4.48
CA LEU A 50 1.86 -3.84 3.97
C LEU A 50 2.39 -2.63 3.20
N ILE A 51 1.76 -2.37 2.07
CA ILE A 51 2.11 -1.24 1.22
C ILE A 51 0.93 -0.28 1.18
N LYS A 52 1.21 0.99 1.46
CA LYS A 52 0.22 2.04 1.36
C LYS A 52 0.33 2.67 -0.02
N ILE A 53 -0.77 2.70 -0.74
CA ILE A 53 -0.82 3.26 -2.08
C ILE A 53 -1.66 4.52 -2.04
N GLU A 54 -1.04 5.67 -2.27
CA GLU A 54 -1.74 6.93 -2.38
C GLU A 54 -1.99 7.25 -3.84
N ARG A 55 -3.23 7.45 -4.18
CA ARG A 55 -3.62 7.82 -5.52
C ARG A 55 -4.29 9.17 -5.46
N ARG A 56 -3.66 10.16 -6.08
CA ARG A 56 -4.22 11.51 -6.15
C ARG A 56 -4.91 11.73 -7.47
N SER A 57 -6.15 12.18 -7.40
CA SER A 57 -6.84 12.71 -8.57
C SER A 57 -7.06 14.20 -8.32
N GLU A 58 -7.58 14.90 -9.31
CA GLU A 58 -7.79 16.33 -9.21
C GLU A 58 -8.66 16.75 -8.03
N GLU A 59 -9.59 15.91 -7.65
CA GLU A 59 -10.55 16.23 -6.61
C GLU A 59 -10.39 15.44 -5.33
N LYS A 60 -9.73 14.29 -5.39
CA LYS A 60 -9.66 13.38 -4.26
C LYS A 60 -8.32 12.71 -4.13
N THR A 61 -7.97 12.41 -2.89
CA THR A 61 -6.88 11.51 -2.59
C THR A 61 -7.47 10.20 -2.11
N SER A 62 -7.14 9.10 -2.80
CA SER A 62 -7.60 7.77 -2.41
C SER A 62 -6.41 6.99 -1.86
N ILE A 63 -6.65 6.25 -0.79
CA ILE A 63 -5.63 5.45 -0.16
C ILE A 63 -6.03 4.00 -0.20
N TYR A 64 -5.12 3.17 -0.68
CA TYR A 64 -5.32 1.72 -0.77
C TYR A 64 -4.19 1.02 -0.06
N TYR A 65 -4.43 -0.19 0.39
CA TYR A 65 -3.44 -1.01 1.04
C TYR A 65 -3.32 -2.34 0.34
N ARG A 66 -2.10 -2.88 0.27
CA ARG A 66 -1.82 -4.18 -0.32
C ARG A 66 -0.86 -4.92 0.57
N VAL A 67 -0.94 -6.23 0.57
CA VAL A 67 0.01 -7.07 1.28
C VAL A 67 0.92 -7.78 0.28
N VAL A 68 2.23 -7.73 0.53
CA VAL A 68 3.21 -8.35 -0.37
C VAL A 68 3.19 -9.86 -0.22
N VAL A 69 3.10 -10.55 -1.34
CA VAL A 69 3.11 -12.03 -1.36
C VAL A 69 4.17 -12.58 -2.31
#